data_0eca30c91482e41e726fbca44198b55d
#
_entry.id   0eca30c91482e41e726fbca44198b55d
#
_cell.length_a   1.000
_cell.length_b   1.000
_cell.length_c   1.000
_cell.angle_alpha   90.00
_cell.angle_beta   90.00
_cell.angle_gamma   90.00
#
_symmetry.space_group_name_H-M   'P 1'
#
loop_
_entity.id
_entity.type
_entity.pdbx_description
1 polymer ?
#
loop_
_entity_poly.entity_id
_entity_poly.type
_entity_poly.pdbx_seq_one_letter_code
_entity_poly.pdbx_strand_id
1 'polypeptide(L)'
;FNPKAAEVAMEDYKPGDKLVPYRVVGECMGTDLVDSEYEQLIPWVNPGEGAFRVIQGDYVTTEDGTGIVHIAPTFGADDAFVAKKAGVPGLTMTTAKGETRPMVDMTGKFFVLEDLDADFVKANVNIEAYKEFAGRFVKNAYDPTLTDQDETLDVAICMMLKQQNLVFRIEKHVHNYPHC
;
A
#
# COMPACT_ATOMS: atom_id res chain seq x y z
N PHE A 1 -14.97 -9.95 8.30
CA PHE A 1 -15.57 -9.60 9.60
C PHE A 1 -15.90 -10.88 10.39
N ASN A 2 -15.65 -10.87 11.71
CA ASN A 2 -16.00 -11.98 12.57
C ASN A 2 -17.47 -11.84 13.00
N PRO A 3 -18.37 -12.80 12.68
CA PRO A 3 -19.79 -12.71 13.07
C PRO A 3 -20.01 -12.49 14.56
N LYS A 4 -19.16 -13.07 15.41
CA LYS A 4 -19.23 -12.89 16.87
C LYS A 4 -19.00 -11.45 17.31
N ALA A 5 -18.35 -10.63 16.48
CA ALA A 5 -18.14 -9.23 16.80
C ALA A 5 -19.41 -8.38 16.62
N ALA A 6 -20.38 -8.84 15.80
CA ALA A 6 -21.69 -8.17 15.69
C ALA A 6 -22.54 -8.32 16.95
N GLU A 7 -22.24 -9.30 17.80
CA GLU A 7 -22.93 -9.56 19.07
C GLU A 7 -22.36 -8.73 20.23
N VAL A 8 -21.20 -8.09 20.03
CA VAL A 8 -20.55 -7.25 21.05
C VAL A 8 -21.22 -5.87 21.08
N ALA A 9 -21.65 -5.43 22.25
CA ALA A 9 -22.18 -4.09 22.39
C ALA A 9 -21.07 -3.05 22.22
N MET A 10 -21.38 -1.92 21.58
CA MET A 10 -20.39 -0.85 21.34
C MET A 10 -19.81 -0.27 22.63
N GLU A 11 -20.61 -0.20 23.69
CA GLU A 11 -20.20 0.26 25.02
C GLU A 11 -19.24 -0.68 25.73
N ASP A 12 -19.21 -1.96 25.37
CA ASP A 12 -18.33 -2.96 25.98
C ASP A 12 -16.95 -3.01 25.30
N TYR A 13 -16.80 -2.38 24.12
CA TYR A 13 -15.55 -2.36 23.38
C TYR A 13 -14.46 -1.50 24.04
N LYS A 14 -13.28 -2.06 24.15
CA LYS A 14 -12.06 -1.34 24.57
C LYS A 14 -11.02 -1.37 23.47
N PRO A 15 -10.27 -0.27 23.25
CA PRO A 15 -9.17 -0.25 22.30
C PRO A 15 -8.18 -1.41 22.56
N GLY A 16 -7.95 -2.23 21.53
CA GLY A 16 -7.12 -3.42 21.61
C GLY A 16 -7.87 -4.74 21.75
N ASP A 17 -9.18 -4.73 21.93
CA ASP A 17 -9.99 -5.93 21.91
C ASP A 17 -9.96 -6.61 20.54
N LYS A 18 -9.92 -7.96 20.54
CA LYS A 18 -9.87 -8.74 19.30
C LYS A 18 -11.17 -8.71 18.50
N LEU A 19 -12.29 -8.56 19.20
CA LEU A 19 -13.61 -8.46 18.59
C LEU A 19 -14.03 -6.99 18.54
N VAL A 20 -13.88 -6.40 17.37
CA VAL A 20 -14.32 -5.01 17.13
C VAL A 20 -15.79 -5.05 16.74
N PRO A 21 -16.70 -4.49 17.57
CA PRO A 21 -18.12 -4.49 17.28
C PRO A 21 -18.42 -3.72 15.99
N TYR A 22 -19.37 -4.19 15.23
CA TYR A 22 -19.83 -3.52 14.01
C TYR A 22 -21.33 -3.67 13.81
N ARG A 23 -21.86 -2.79 13.01
CA ARG A 23 -23.24 -2.85 12.51
C ARG A 23 -23.24 -2.71 11.01
N VAL A 24 -23.96 -3.60 10.31
CA VAL A 24 -24.22 -3.43 8.89
C VAL A 24 -25.18 -2.26 8.72
N VAL A 25 -24.75 -1.23 8.01
CA VAL A 25 -25.52 0.01 7.77
C VAL A 25 -26.08 0.08 6.35
N GLY A 26 -25.61 -0.80 5.45
CA GLY A 26 -26.06 -0.89 4.07
C GLY A 26 -25.34 -1.98 3.33
N GLU A 27 -25.83 -2.29 2.15
CA GLU A 27 -25.27 -3.23 1.19
C GLU A 27 -25.21 -2.56 -0.18
N CYS A 28 -24.20 -2.87 -0.97
CA CYS A 28 -24.06 -2.39 -2.34
C CYS A 28 -23.38 -3.45 -3.20
N MET A 29 -23.54 -3.35 -4.50
CA MET A 29 -22.75 -4.14 -5.46
C MET A 29 -21.36 -3.56 -5.59
N GLY A 30 -20.36 -4.40 -5.89
CA GLY A 30 -19.00 -3.89 -6.17
C GLY A 30 -18.97 -2.87 -7.33
N THR A 31 -19.86 -3.00 -8.29
CA THR A 31 -20.04 -2.04 -9.40
C THR A 31 -20.48 -0.66 -8.95
N ASP A 32 -21.17 -0.55 -7.83
CA ASP A 32 -21.62 0.74 -7.29
C ASP A 32 -20.45 1.56 -6.67
N LEU A 33 -19.32 0.89 -6.42
CA LEU A 33 -18.10 1.50 -5.90
C LEU A 33 -17.15 1.99 -7.01
N VAL A 34 -17.37 1.60 -8.27
CA VAL A 34 -16.49 1.99 -9.38
C VAL A 34 -16.46 3.51 -9.49
N ASP A 35 -15.25 4.03 -9.75
CA ASP A 35 -14.89 5.46 -9.80
C ASP A 35 -15.02 6.22 -8.46
N SER A 36 -15.29 5.53 -7.35
CA SER A 36 -15.12 6.15 -6.03
C SER A 36 -13.64 6.50 -5.81
N GLU A 37 -13.37 7.73 -5.44
CA GLU A 37 -12.02 8.21 -5.15
C GLU A 37 -11.69 8.06 -3.66
N TYR A 38 -10.40 7.89 -3.34
CA TYR A 38 -9.91 7.80 -1.98
C TYR A 38 -8.56 8.49 -1.84
N GLU A 39 -8.21 8.89 -0.62
CA GLU A 39 -6.93 9.54 -0.33
C GLU A 39 -5.77 8.54 -0.37
N GLN A 40 -4.63 8.98 -0.86
CA GLN A 40 -3.38 8.20 -0.83
C GLN A 40 -2.95 7.95 0.62
N LEU A 41 -2.88 6.67 1.02
CA LEU A 41 -2.51 6.29 2.38
C LEU A 41 -1.08 6.67 2.75
N ILE A 42 -0.15 6.52 1.81
CA ILE A 42 1.29 6.80 2.00
C ILE A 42 1.72 7.82 0.93
N PRO A 43 1.57 9.13 1.19
CA PRO A 43 1.75 10.16 0.18
C PRO A 43 3.23 10.56 0.01
N TRP A 44 4.10 9.58 -0.24
CA TRP A 44 5.52 9.83 -0.50
C TRP A 44 5.77 10.40 -1.88
N VAL A 45 5.08 9.87 -2.88
CA VAL A 45 5.22 10.25 -4.29
C VAL A 45 3.85 10.35 -4.92
N ASN A 46 3.62 11.43 -5.66
CA ASN A 46 2.38 11.61 -6.42
C ASN A 46 2.49 10.87 -7.77
N PRO A 47 1.65 9.86 -8.03
CA PRO A 47 1.65 9.12 -9.29
C PRO A 47 0.92 9.83 -10.44
N GLY A 48 0.24 10.94 -10.16
CA GLY A 48 -0.58 11.67 -11.11
C GLY A 48 -2.09 11.52 -10.92
N GLU A 49 -2.86 12.16 -11.77
CA GLU A 49 -4.31 12.19 -11.70
C GLU A 49 -4.93 10.79 -11.92
N GLY A 50 -6.04 10.52 -11.23
CA GLY A 50 -6.84 9.30 -11.37
C GLY A 50 -6.20 8.04 -10.76
N ALA A 51 -5.15 8.17 -9.96
CA ALA A 51 -4.45 7.04 -9.37
C ALA A 51 -5.25 6.34 -8.26
N PHE A 52 -5.93 7.10 -7.42
CA PHE A 52 -6.57 6.60 -6.20
C PHE A 52 -8.08 6.51 -6.34
N ARG A 53 -8.53 5.60 -7.18
CA ARG A 53 -9.95 5.31 -7.39
C ARG A 53 -10.21 3.81 -7.52
N VAL A 54 -11.43 3.42 -7.22
CA VAL A 54 -11.89 2.05 -7.39
C VAL A 54 -12.12 1.76 -8.87
N ILE A 55 -11.56 0.65 -9.34
CA ILE A 55 -11.77 0.15 -10.70
C ILE A 55 -12.35 -1.26 -10.67
N GLN A 56 -13.05 -1.65 -11.72
CA GLN A 56 -13.60 -2.99 -11.83
C GLN A 56 -12.52 -4.01 -12.12
N GLY A 57 -12.53 -5.14 -11.39
CA GLY A 57 -11.69 -6.31 -11.64
C GLY A 57 -12.54 -7.58 -11.72
N ASP A 58 -12.57 -8.22 -12.88
CA ASP A 58 -13.40 -9.41 -13.15
C ASP A 58 -12.92 -10.66 -12.38
N TYR A 59 -11.73 -10.59 -11.79
CA TYR A 59 -11.13 -11.65 -10.97
C TYR A 59 -11.42 -11.49 -9.46
N VAL A 60 -12.05 -10.41 -9.06
CA VAL A 60 -12.36 -10.14 -7.64
C VAL A 60 -13.62 -10.91 -7.24
N THR A 61 -13.54 -11.66 -6.14
CA THR A 61 -14.67 -12.41 -5.58
C THR A 61 -14.98 -11.97 -4.16
N THR A 62 -16.15 -12.34 -3.66
CA THR A 62 -16.55 -12.14 -2.25
C THR A 62 -16.49 -13.45 -1.46
N GLU A 63 -16.00 -14.53 -2.06
CA GLU A 63 -15.86 -15.83 -1.40
C GLU A 63 -14.76 -15.83 -0.35
N ASP A 64 -13.72 -15.03 -0.60
CA ASP A 64 -12.60 -14.81 0.32
C ASP A 64 -12.27 -13.31 0.39
N GLY A 65 -11.84 -12.85 1.57
CA GLY A 65 -11.50 -11.44 1.79
C GLY A 65 -12.70 -10.49 1.86
N THR A 66 -12.52 -9.30 1.31
CA THR A 66 -13.48 -8.17 1.43
C THR A 66 -14.24 -7.88 0.14
N GLY A 67 -13.92 -8.53 -0.96
CA GLY A 67 -14.39 -8.13 -2.29
C GLY A 67 -13.72 -6.87 -2.85
N ILE A 68 -12.71 -6.33 -2.15
CA ILE A 68 -11.88 -5.20 -2.58
C ILE A 68 -10.42 -5.65 -2.52
N VAL A 69 -9.69 -5.51 -3.62
CA VAL A 69 -8.29 -5.91 -3.76
C VAL A 69 -7.44 -4.68 -4.05
N HIS A 70 -6.35 -4.51 -3.31
CA HIS A 70 -5.35 -3.51 -3.63
C HIS A 70 -4.55 -3.96 -4.85
N ILE A 71 -4.33 -3.05 -5.80
CA ILE A 71 -3.51 -3.30 -6.98
C ILE A 71 -2.23 -2.46 -6.94
N ALA A 72 -1.13 -3.03 -7.43
CA ALA A 72 0.17 -2.40 -7.55
C ALA A 72 0.65 -2.41 -9.02
N PRO A 73 0.21 -1.46 -9.88
CA PRO A 73 0.43 -1.50 -11.33
C PRO A 73 1.89 -1.60 -11.76
N THR A 74 2.82 -1.19 -10.88
CA THR A 74 4.26 -1.19 -11.17
C THR A 74 4.93 -2.54 -10.88
N PHE A 75 4.29 -3.44 -10.11
CA PHE A 75 4.91 -4.68 -9.64
C PHE A 75 4.13 -5.95 -9.99
N GLY A 76 2.83 -5.88 -10.24
CA GLY A 76 2.00 -7.01 -10.65
C GLY A 76 1.67 -6.96 -12.14
N ALA A 77 1.87 -8.07 -12.88
CA ALA A 77 1.54 -8.12 -14.31
C ALA A 77 0.03 -7.96 -14.55
N ASP A 78 -0.79 -8.67 -13.76
CA ASP A 78 -2.25 -8.59 -13.83
C ASP A 78 -2.74 -7.21 -13.37
N ASP A 79 -2.14 -6.67 -12.30
CA ASP A 79 -2.41 -5.33 -11.79
C ASP A 79 -2.10 -4.26 -12.84
N ALA A 80 -0.94 -4.37 -13.51
CA ALA A 80 -0.55 -3.47 -14.59
C ALA A 80 -1.54 -3.51 -15.77
N PHE A 81 -2.02 -4.71 -16.12
CA PHE A 81 -2.99 -4.88 -17.20
C PHE A 81 -4.32 -4.21 -16.85
N VAL A 82 -4.86 -4.47 -15.67
CA VAL A 82 -6.15 -3.90 -15.22
C VAL A 82 -6.05 -2.37 -15.07
N ALA A 83 -4.98 -1.87 -14.45
CA ALA A 83 -4.73 -0.44 -14.31
C ALA A 83 -4.63 0.27 -15.66
N LYS A 84 -3.89 -0.32 -16.62
CA LYS A 84 -3.75 0.23 -17.97
C LYS A 84 -5.10 0.29 -18.70
N LYS A 85 -5.91 -0.76 -18.60
CA LYS A 85 -7.26 -0.80 -19.18
C LYS A 85 -8.16 0.30 -18.62
N ALA A 86 -8.03 0.59 -17.34
CA ALA A 86 -8.80 1.62 -16.63
C ALA A 86 -8.17 3.03 -16.72
N GLY A 87 -6.99 3.19 -17.31
CA GLY A 87 -6.29 4.48 -17.37
C GLY A 87 -5.75 4.95 -16.01
N VAL A 88 -5.47 4.02 -15.10
CA VAL A 88 -4.86 4.32 -13.79
C VAL A 88 -3.34 4.34 -13.94
N PRO A 89 -2.65 5.43 -13.55
CA PRO A 89 -1.20 5.51 -13.62
C PRO A 89 -0.53 4.61 -12.57
N GLY A 90 0.61 4.02 -12.92
CA GLY A 90 1.48 3.35 -11.97
C GLY A 90 2.35 4.35 -11.21
N LEU A 91 2.66 4.03 -9.96
CA LEU A 91 3.60 4.83 -9.18
C LEU A 91 5.02 4.60 -9.69
N THR A 92 5.61 5.62 -10.28
CA THR A 92 6.97 5.59 -10.82
C THR A 92 7.76 6.83 -10.43
N MET A 93 9.07 6.74 -10.49
CA MET A 93 10.01 7.82 -10.25
C MET A 93 10.85 8.09 -11.51
N THR A 94 11.31 9.32 -11.68
CA THR A 94 12.25 9.70 -12.73
C THR A 94 13.64 9.82 -12.11
N THR A 95 14.60 9.05 -12.64
CA THR A 95 15.99 9.11 -12.18
C THR A 95 16.70 10.34 -12.73
N ALA A 96 17.85 10.70 -12.14
CA ALA A 96 18.72 11.80 -12.64
C ALA A 96 19.18 11.60 -14.10
N LYS A 97 19.07 10.37 -14.64
CA LYS A 97 19.34 10.04 -16.04
C LYS A 97 18.12 10.18 -16.96
N GLY A 98 16.96 10.59 -16.41
CA GLY A 98 15.70 10.70 -17.14
C GLY A 98 14.99 9.36 -17.38
N GLU A 99 15.36 8.29 -16.68
CA GLU A 99 14.71 6.99 -16.80
C GLU A 99 13.52 6.90 -15.86
N THR A 100 12.41 6.36 -16.34
CA THR A 100 11.25 6.02 -15.49
C THR A 100 11.46 4.65 -14.84
N ARG A 101 11.34 4.61 -13.52
CA ARG A 101 11.59 3.41 -12.69
C ARG A 101 10.50 3.26 -11.62
N PRO A 102 10.26 2.04 -11.11
CA PRO A 102 9.54 1.86 -9.84
C PRO A 102 10.20 2.63 -8.70
N MET A 103 9.57 2.70 -7.53
CA MET A 103 10.16 3.35 -6.35
C MET A 103 11.44 2.67 -5.82
N VAL A 104 11.71 1.45 -6.24
CA VAL A 104 12.89 0.68 -5.86
C VAL A 104 13.78 0.41 -7.07
N ASP A 105 15.07 0.35 -6.84
CA ASP A 105 16.05 -0.05 -7.84
C ASP A 105 16.10 -1.58 -8.03
N MET A 106 16.99 -2.05 -8.91
CA MET A 106 17.14 -3.49 -9.21
C MET A 106 17.68 -4.31 -8.04
N THR A 107 18.17 -3.68 -6.98
CA THR A 107 18.64 -4.34 -5.75
C THR A 107 17.54 -4.44 -4.68
N GLY A 108 16.37 -3.84 -4.93
CA GLY A 108 15.27 -3.75 -3.97
C GLY A 108 15.45 -2.63 -2.95
N LYS A 109 16.20 -1.60 -3.29
CA LYS A 109 16.46 -0.43 -2.45
C LYS A 109 15.63 0.75 -2.94
N PHE A 110 14.97 1.46 -2.03
CA PHE A 110 14.32 2.73 -2.37
C PHE A 110 15.33 3.75 -2.85
N PHE A 111 15.02 4.46 -3.92
CA PHE A 111 15.90 5.52 -4.43
C PHE A 111 16.17 6.56 -3.35
N VAL A 112 17.42 6.99 -3.24
CA VAL A 112 17.77 8.20 -2.50
C VAL A 112 17.45 9.42 -3.37
N LEU A 113 17.18 10.57 -2.75
CA LEU A 113 16.74 11.77 -3.47
C LEU A 113 17.75 12.26 -4.48
N GLU A 114 19.04 12.04 -4.21
CA GLU A 114 20.17 12.44 -5.05
C GLU A 114 20.26 11.65 -6.38
N ASP A 115 19.67 10.45 -6.43
CA ASP A 115 19.62 9.61 -7.62
C ASP A 115 18.43 9.95 -8.54
N LEU A 116 17.56 10.86 -8.09
CA LEU A 116 16.35 11.26 -8.81
C LEU A 116 16.53 12.60 -9.54
N ASP A 117 15.72 12.80 -10.57
CA ASP A 117 15.64 14.07 -11.27
C ASP A 117 15.11 15.18 -10.33
N ALA A 118 15.81 16.31 -10.29
CA ALA A 118 15.49 17.38 -9.34
C ALA A 118 14.12 18.03 -9.59
N ASP A 119 13.71 18.18 -10.85
CA ASP A 119 12.42 18.77 -11.19
C ASP A 119 11.29 17.77 -10.86
N PHE A 120 11.52 16.49 -11.10
CA PHE A 120 10.61 15.42 -10.67
C PHE A 120 10.43 15.44 -9.14
N VAL A 121 11.52 15.46 -8.38
CA VAL A 121 11.48 15.49 -6.91
C VAL A 121 10.68 16.69 -6.42
N LYS A 122 10.96 17.88 -6.94
CA LYS A 122 10.26 19.11 -6.57
C LYS A 122 8.76 19.07 -6.87
N ALA A 123 8.36 18.44 -7.97
CA ALA A 123 6.98 18.40 -8.43
C ALA A 123 6.16 17.27 -7.79
N ASN A 124 6.77 16.12 -7.48
CA ASN A 124 6.03 14.89 -7.21
C ASN A 124 6.39 14.22 -5.88
N VAL A 125 7.49 14.57 -5.21
CA VAL A 125 7.95 13.89 -4.00
C VAL A 125 7.68 14.73 -2.76
N ASN A 126 6.98 14.15 -1.80
CA ASN A 126 6.92 14.70 -0.45
C ASN A 126 8.22 14.35 0.30
N ILE A 127 9.21 15.24 0.18
CA ILE A 127 10.56 15.02 0.71
C ILE A 127 10.53 14.72 2.21
N GLU A 128 9.75 15.47 2.99
CA GLU A 128 9.69 15.30 4.44
C GLU A 128 9.14 13.92 4.86
N ALA A 129 8.17 13.41 4.13
CA ALA A 129 7.59 12.10 4.40
C ALA A 129 8.43 10.94 3.84
N TYR A 130 9.12 11.16 2.71
CA TYR A 130 9.89 10.11 2.03
C TYR A 130 11.31 9.93 2.57
N LYS A 131 11.98 11.00 3.03
CA LYS A 131 13.41 10.99 3.39
C LYS A 131 13.81 9.93 4.41
N GLU A 132 12.92 9.57 5.32
CA GLU A 132 13.16 8.54 6.35
C GLU A 132 13.27 7.13 5.74
N PHE A 133 12.62 6.91 4.60
CA PHE A 133 12.57 5.62 3.90
C PHE A 133 13.52 5.57 2.69
N ALA A 134 14.01 6.71 2.24
CA ALA A 134 14.97 6.79 1.13
C ALA A 134 16.24 5.98 1.44
N GLY A 135 16.65 5.15 0.49
CA GLY A 135 17.83 4.30 0.64
C GLY A 135 17.65 3.03 1.48
N ARG A 136 16.45 2.76 2.04
CA ARG A 136 16.17 1.50 2.74
C ARG A 136 15.86 0.39 1.76
N PHE A 137 16.28 -0.83 2.10
CA PHE A 137 15.90 -2.03 1.35
C PHE A 137 14.51 -2.51 1.75
N VAL A 138 13.75 -3.07 0.78
CA VAL A 138 12.43 -3.64 1.04
C VAL A 138 12.47 -4.91 1.88
N LYS A 139 13.63 -5.57 1.95
CA LYS A 139 13.89 -6.72 2.84
C LYS A 139 15.26 -6.60 3.48
N ASN A 140 15.35 -6.85 4.79
CA ASN A 140 16.63 -6.85 5.51
C ASN A 140 17.66 -7.79 4.87
N ALA A 141 17.20 -8.93 4.33
CA ALA A 141 18.08 -9.90 3.65
C ALA A 141 18.82 -9.34 2.41
N TYR A 142 18.41 -8.20 1.88
CA TYR A 142 19.10 -7.53 0.77
C TYR A 142 20.20 -6.58 1.25
N ASP A 143 20.21 -6.24 2.53
CA ASP A 143 21.22 -5.40 3.16
C ASP A 143 22.19 -6.27 3.97
N PRO A 144 23.47 -6.41 3.55
CA PRO A 144 24.44 -7.22 4.25
C PRO A 144 24.83 -6.67 5.63
N THR A 145 24.43 -5.45 5.97
CA THR A 145 24.71 -4.81 7.26
C THR A 145 23.61 -5.05 8.29
N LEU A 146 22.46 -5.58 7.86
CA LEU A 146 21.32 -5.86 8.73
C LEU A 146 21.22 -7.34 9.09
N THR A 147 20.55 -7.61 10.21
CA THR A 147 20.28 -8.93 10.74
C THR A 147 18.77 -9.15 10.92
N ASP A 148 18.37 -10.37 11.26
CA ASP A 148 16.97 -10.70 11.60
C ASP A 148 16.46 -10.00 12.87
N GLN A 149 17.35 -9.35 13.65
CA GLN A 149 16.99 -8.60 14.85
C GLN A 149 16.72 -7.12 14.55
N ASP A 150 17.12 -6.63 13.38
CA ASP A 150 16.91 -5.25 12.97
C ASP A 150 15.46 -5.03 12.52
N GLU A 151 14.96 -3.81 12.76
CA GLU A 151 13.62 -3.42 12.34
C GLU A 151 13.45 -3.57 10.82
N THR A 152 12.45 -4.32 10.40
CA THR A 152 12.11 -4.46 8.98
C THR A 152 11.36 -3.22 8.47
N LEU A 153 11.42 -3.00 7.15
CA LEU A 153 10.68 -1.93 6.52
C LEU A 153 9.16 -2.02 6.78
N ASP A 154 8.61 -3.24 6.78
CA ASP A 154 7.18 -3.47 7.06
C ASP A 154 6.80 -2.98 8.46
N VAL A 155 7.64 -3.26 9.45
CA VAL A 155 7.43 -2.79 10.83
C VAL A 155 7.50 -1.28 10.90
N ALA A 156 8.51 -0.66 10.27
CA ALA A 156 8.67 0.79 10.25
C ALA A 156 7.44 1.48 9.63
N ILE A 157 6.94 0.98 8.48
CA ILE A 157 5.73 1.51 7.83
C ILE A 157 4.50 1.32 8.74
N CYS A 158 4.33 0.14 9.33
CA CYS A 158 3.22 -0.11 10.27
C CYS A 158 3.26 0.85 11.46
N MET A 159 4.45 1.13 12.01
CA MET A 159 4.61 2.06 13.12
C MET A 159 4.34 3.51 12.71
N MET A 160 4.81 3.93 11.54
CA MET A 160 4.50 5.24 10.97
C MET A 160 2.98 5.44 10.84
N LEU A 161 2.28 4.50 10.21
CA LEU A 161 0.83 4.57 10.04
C LEU A 161 0.08 4.55 11.37
N LYS A 162 0.58 3.79 12.35
CA LYS A 162 0.02 3.76 13.71
C LYS A 162 0.17 5.11 14.42
N GLN A 163 1.31 5.77 14.30
CA GLN A 163 1.55 7.09 14.85
C GLN A 163 0.64 8.15 14.22
N GLN A 164 0.32 7.98 12.94
CA GLN A 164 -0.62 8.84 12.21
C GLN A 164 -2.09 8.49 12.46
N ASN A 165 -2.39 7.47 13.28
CA ASN A 165 -3.72 6.95 13.54
C ASN A 165 -4.47 6.46 12.27
N LEU A 166 -3.72 5.92 11.31
CA LEU A 166 -4.22 5.40 10.03
C LEU A 166 -4.27 3.85 9.97
N VAL A 167 -3.98 3.18 11.08
CA VAL A 167 -4.00 1.72 11.17
C VAL A 167 -5.26 1.25 11.88
N PHE A 168 -6.04 0.43 11.20
CA PHE A 168 -7.15 -0.29 11.83
C PHE A 168 -6.62 -1.48 12.66
N ARG A 169 -5.71 -2.31 12.06
CA ARG A 169 -5.15 -3.51 12.71
C ARG A 169 -3.84 -3.90 12.05
N ILE A 170 -2.90 -4.41 12.84
CA ILE A 170 -1.64 -4.98 12.36
C ILE A 170 -1.67 -6.47 12.67
N GLU A 171 -1.45 -7.31 11.65
CA GLU A 171 -1.40 -8.76 11.77
C GLU A 171 -0.15 -9.32 11.10
N LYS A 172 0.40 -10.38 11.70
CA LYS A 172 1.42 -11.19 11.04
C LYS A 172 0.73 -12.18 10.10
N HIS A 173 0.99 -12.04 8.81
CA HIS A 173 0.50 -12.97 7.80
C HIS A 173 1.66 -13.83 7.29
N VAL A 174 1.46 -15.15 7.29
CA VAL A 174 2.43 -16.11 6.75
C VAL A 174 1.80 -16.76 5.53
N HIS A 175 2.43 -16.63 4.39
CA HIS A 175 1.98 -17.26 3.15
C HIS A 175 3.16 -17.87 2.39
N ASN A 176 2.87 -18.89 1.58
CA ASN A 176 3.86 -19.50 0.70
C ASN A 176 4.08 -18.61 -0.52
N TYR A 177 5.34 -18.32 -0.83
CA TYR A 177 5.73 -17.61 -2.03
C TYR A 177 6.28 -18.61 -3.03
N PRO A 178 5.72 -18.72 -4.25
CA PRO A 178 6.32 -19.57 -5.27
C PRO A 178 7.67 -18.97 -5.67
N HIS A 179 8.72 -19.77 -5.53
CA HIS A 179 10.03 -19.42 -6.07
C HIS A 179 10.10 -19.86 -7.54
N CYS A 180 10.52 -18.95 -8.39
CA CYS A 180 10.89 -19.28 -9.76
C CYS A 180 12.30 -19.85 -9.80
#